data_82367d6b6bfb2b9c049824e378ed9ac4
#
_entry.id   82367d6b6bfb2b9c049824e378ed9ac4
#
_cell.length_a   1.000
_cell.length_b   1.000
_cell.length_c   1.000
_cell.angle_alpha   90.00
_cell.angle_beta   90.00
_cell.angle_gamma   90.00
#
_symmetry.space_group_name_H-M   'P 1'
#
loop_
_entity.id
_entity.type
_entity.pdbx_description
1 polymer ?
#
loop_
_entity_poly.entity_id
_entity_poly.type
_entity_poly.pdbx_seq_one_letter_code
_entity_poly.pdbx_strand_id
1 'polypeptide(L)'
;MKKVLILGVNGFIGHHLSKRILETTDWHVYGMDMMSDRISELLDNESYKSRMHFFEGDITINKEWVEYHVKKCDVILPLVAIATPSTYVKQPLRVFELDFEANLPIVRSAAKYGKHLVFPSTSEVYGMCHDEEFDPENSELICGPINKPRWIYSNAKQLMDRVIWGYGMEGLNFTLFRPFNWIGAGLDSIHTPKEGSSRVVTQFFGHIVRGENISLVDGGAQKRAFTYIDDGIDALIRIIANKDGVASGKIYNIGNPTNNYSIRDLAGMMLTLAAEYPEYADGAKQVKIVETTSGAYYGAGYQDVQNRVPKITNTCEELGWAPTTNMADSLRNIFDAYRSQVAEAKALMD
;
A
#
# COMPACT_ATOMS: atom_id res chain seq x y z
N MET A 1 13.49 5.86 -23.92
CA MET A 1 12.54 5.00 -23.18
C MET A 1 13.00 4.93 -21.73
N LYS A 2 12.14 5.30 -20.78
CA LYS A 2 12.44 5.32 -19.34
C LYS A 2 12.49 3.88 -18.78
N LYS A 3 13.42 3.60 -17.89
CA LYS A 3 13.58 2.30 -17.21
C LYS A 3 13.23 2.46 -15.74
N VAL A 4 12.27 1.68 -15.29
CA VAL A 4 11.76 1.73 -13.92
C VAL A 4 12.12 0.44 -13.20
N LEU A 5 12.85 0.54 -12.09
CA LEU A 5 13.14 -0.60 -11.20
C LEU A 5 12.07 -0.65 -10.11
N ILE A 6 11.37 -1.78 -10.00
CA ILE A 6 10.36 -2.04 -8.99
C ILE A 6 10.79 -3.26 -8.16
N LEU A 7 11.24 -3.01 -6.94
CA LEU A 7 11.54 -4.07 -5.97
C LEU A 7 10.29 -4.33 -5.14
N GLY A 8 9.78 -5.56 -5.14
CA GLY A 8 8.42 -5.87 -4.67
C GLY A 8 7.38 -5.79 -5.81
N VAL A 9 7.77 -6.18 -7.01
CA VAL A 9 6.95 -6.04 -8.24
C VAL A 9 5.71 -6.93 -8.21
N ASN A 10 5.75 -8.06 -7.52
CA ASN A 10 4.61 -8.98 -7.34
C ASN A 10 3.66 -8.55 -6.19
N GLY A 11 4.01 -7.48 -5.46
CA GLY A 11 3.15 -6.89 -4.44
C GLY A 11 1.94 -6.14 -5.04
N PHE A 12 1.00 -5.73 -4.18
CA PHE A 12 -0.22 -5.04 -4.59
C PHE A 12 0.05 -3.79 -5.46
N ILE A 13 0.88 -2.87 -4.97
CA ILE A 13 1.23 -1.65 -5.73
C ILE A 13 2.09 -2.01 -6.93
N GLY A 14 3.09 -2.89 -6.75
CA GLY A 14 4.02 -3.29 -7.80
C GLY A 14 3.33 -3.88 -9.04
N HIS A 15 2.37 -4.79 -8.82
CA HIS A 15 1.58 -5.40 -9.89
C HIS A 15 0.75 -4.35 -10.65
N HIS A 16 -0.08 -3.57 -9.96
CA HIS A 16 -0.95 -2.57 -10.60
C HIS A 16 -0.14 -1.48 -11.33
N LEU A 17 0.99 -1.05 -10.75
CA LEU A 17 1.88 -0.07 -11.36
C LEU A 17 2.55 -0.63 -12.62
N SER A 18 3.08 -1.86 -12.56
CA SER A 18 3.70 -2.51 -13.71
C SER A 18 2.72 -2.68 -14.85
N LYS A 19 1.51 -3.13 -14.57
CA LYS A 19 0.43 -3.25 -15.54
C LYS A 19 0.14 -1.89 -16.21
N ARG A 20 -0.09 -0.84 -15.42
CA ARG A 20 -0.37 0.50 -15.93
C ARG A 20 0.79 1.04 -16.77
N ILE A 21 2.04 0.86 -16.36
CA ILE A 21 3.21 1.26 -17.14
C ILE A 21 3.21 0.58 -18.51
N LEU A 22 3.01 -0.75 -18.55
CA LEU A 22 3.05 -1.53 -19.77
C LEU A 22 1.90 -1.22 -20.72
N GLU A 23 0.72 -0.90 -20.20
CA GLU A 23 -0.48 -0.55 -20.97
C GLU A 23 -0.45 0.87 -21.53
N THR A 24 0.08 1.83 -20.79
CA THR A 24 -0.12 3.25 -21.11
C THR A 24 1.14 4.03 -21.48
N THR A 25 2.31 3.41 -21.40
CA THR A 25 3.61 4.05 -21.69
C THR A 25 4.48 3.19 -22.55
N ASP A 26 5.61 3.75 -23.02
CA ASP A 26 6.70 3.03 -23.69
C ASP A 26 7.83 2.61 -22.73
N TRP A 27 7.63 2.71 -21.42
CA TRP A 27 8.66 2.46 -20.42
C TRP A 27 8.93 0.96 -20.24
N HIS A 28 10.14 0.66 -19.76
CA HIS A 28 10.54 -0.69 -19.37
C HIS A 28 10.42 -0.86 -17.85
N VAL A 29 9.90 -1.99 -17.43
CA VAL A 29 9.85 -2.42 -16.03
C VAL A 29 10.92 -3.48 -15.79
N TYR A 30 11.77 -3.23 -14.80
CA TYR A 30 12.70 -4.19 -14.22
C TYR A 30 12.19 -4.53 -12.82
N GLY A 31 11.78 -5.76 -12.59
CA GLY A 31 11.16 -6.19 -11.35
C GLY A 31 11.94 -7.28 -10.63
N MET A 32 11.96 -7.22 -9.28
CA MET A 32 12.36 -8.33 -8.44
C MET A 32 11.30 -8.59 -7.38
N ASP A 33 11.01 -9.84 -7.15
CA ASP A 33 10.19 -10.32 -6.03
C ASP A 33 10.54 -11.79 -5.74
N MET A 34 10.15 -12.30 -4.59
CA MET A 34 10.35 -13.71 -4.22
C MET A 34 9.35 -14.65 -4.91
N MET A 35 8.30 -14.13 -5.52
CA MET A 35 7.24 -14.86 -6.20
C MET A 35 6.79 -14.09 -7.45
N SER A 36 6.05 -14.75 -8.35
CA SER A 36 5.57 -14.16 -9.61
C SER A 36 4.09 -14.43 -9.91
N ASP A 37 3.36 -15.00 -8.96
CA ASP A 37 1.97 -15.44 -9.14
C ASP A 37 1.04 -14.32 -9.61
N ARG A 38 1.17 -13.11 -9.09
CA ARG A 38 0.33 -11.97 -9.47
C ARG A 38 0.73 -11.34 -10.80
N ILE A 39 2.02 -11.32 -11.11
CA ILE A 39 2.53 -10.73 -12.35
C ILE A 39 2.62 -11.74 -13.50
N SER A 40 2.22 -13.00 -13.30
CA SER A 40 2.28 -14.04 -14.33
C SER A 40 1.58 -13.61 -15.62
N GLU A 41 0.40 -12.98 -15.52
CA GLU A 41 -0.33 -12.46 -16.69
C GLU A 41 0.47 -11.41 -17.48
N LEU A 42 1.34 -10.63 -16.81
CA LEU A 42 2.18 -9.63 -17.46
C LEU A 42 3.41 -10.29 -18.12
N LEU A 43 3.95 -11.34 -17.50
CA LEU A 43 5.10 -12.08 -18.00
C LEU A 43 4.74 -12.92 -19.23
N ASP A 44 3.53 -13.50 -19.25
CA ASP A 44 3.04 -14.35 -20.33
C ASP A 44 2.51 -13.55 -21.53
N ASN A 45 2.31 -12.25 -21.37
CA ASN A 45 1.80 -11.41 -22.44
C ASN A 45 2.89 -11.07 -23.47
N GLU A 46 2.76 -11.59 -24.68
CA GLU A 46 3.72 -11.40 -25.79
C GLU A 46 4.00 -9.91 -26.08
N SER A 47 3.00 -9.03 -25.92
CA SER A 47 3.16 -7.58 -26.18
C SER A 47 4.04 -6.88 -25.15
N TYR A 48 4.27 -7.49 -23.98
CA TYR A 48 5.08 -6.93 -22.90
C TYR A 48 6.46 -7.54 -22.77
N LYS A 49 6.74 -8.69 -23.42
CA LYS A 49 8.01 -9.44 -23.30
C LYS A 49 9.28 -8.60 -23.50
N SER A 50 9.23 -7.63 -24.40
CA SER A 50 10.39 -6.76 -24.64
C SER A 50 10.60 -5.68 -23.57
N ARG A 51 9.59 -5.42 -22.74
CA ARG A 51 9.57 -4.31 -21.77
C ARG A 51 9.43 -4.73 -20.32
N MET A 52 8.94 -5.96 -20.05
CA MET A 52 8.82 -6.53 -18.71
C MET A 52 9.97 -7.50 -18.45
N HIS A 53 10.81 -7.17 -17.48
CA HIS A 53 11.97 -7.98 -17.10
C HIS A 53 11.83 -8.35 -15.61
N PHE A 54 11.69 -9.63 -15.33
CA PHE A 54 11.51 -10.14 -13.97
C PHE A 54 12.70 -11.01 -13.53
N PHE A 55 13.05 -10.88 -12.26
CA PHE A 55 14.01 -11.73 -11.58
C PHE A 55 13.41 -12.20 -10.26
N GLU A 56 13.29 -13.51 -10.07
CA GLU A 56 12.88 -14.10 -8.80
C GLU A 56 14.04 -14.03 -7.81
N GLY A 57 13.85 -13.28 -6.71
CA GLY A 57 14.92 -13.06 -5.76
C GLY A 57 14.49 -12.24 -4.54
N ASP A 58 15.41 -12.16 -3.58
CA ASP A 58 15.26 -11.44 -2.32
C ASP A 58 16.26 -10.27 -2.25
N ILE A 59 15.79 -9.06 -1.96
CA ILE A 59 16.61 -7.85 -1.86
C ILE A 59 17.70 -7.95 -0.78
N THR A 60 17.48 -8.79 0.25
CA THR A 60 18.45 -8.99 1.34
C THR A 60 19.61 -9.89 0.93
N ILE A 61 19.41 -10.75 -0.08
CA ILE A 61 20.37 -11.72 -0.60
C ILE A 61 20.99 -11.25 -1.91
N ASN A 62 20.17 -10.80 -2.87
CA ASN A 62 20.59 -10.49 -4.24
C ASN A 62 21.12 -9.05 -4.39
N LYS A 63 21.95 -8.58 -3.47
CA LYS A 63 22.43 -7.19 -3.38
C LYS A 63 23.15 -6.71 -4.63
N GLU A 64 23.95 -7.55 -5.28
CA GLU A 64 24.67 -7.22 -6.51
C GLU A 64 23.71 -7.00 -7.68
N TRP A 65 22.67 -7.84 -7.80
CA TRP A 65 21.63 -7.67 -8.82
C TRP A 65 20.88 -6.35 -8.62
N VAL A 66 20.54 -6.04 -7.36
CA VAL A 66 19.87 -4.79 -6.99
C VAL A 66 20.74 -3.59 -7.36
N GLU A 67 22.01 -3.55 -6.93
CA GLU A 67 22.91 -2.43 -7.23
C GLU A 67 23.12 -2.26 -8.75
N TYR A 68 23.30 -3.36 -9.49
CA TYR A 68 23.41 -3.33 -10.95
C TYR A 68 22.18 -2.67 -11.59
N HIS A 69 20.95 -3.05 -11.15
CA HIS A 69 19.74 -2.52 -11.74
C HIS A 69 19.41 -1.10 -11.26
N VAL A 70 19.78 -0.72 -10.04
CA VAL A 70 19.75 0.68 -9.62
C VAL A 70 20.61 1.54 -10.54
N LYS A 71 21.83 1.09 -10.87
CA LYS A 71 22.70 1.80 -11.81
C LYS A 71 22.12 1.86 -13.23
N LYS A 72 21.43 0.80 -13.68
CA LYS A 72 20.87 0.65 -15.04
C LYS A 72 19.58 1.45 -15.27
N CYS A 73 18.74 1.57 -14.26
CA CYS A 73 17.43 2.18 -14.36
C CYS A 73 17.45 3.69 -14.07
N ASP A 74 16.41 4.38 -14.49
CA ASP A 74 16.26 5.83 -14.33
C ASP A 74 15.52 6.18 -13.03
N VAL A 75 14.51 5.36 -12.70
CA VAL A 75 13.65 5.53 -11.52
C VAL A 75 13.64 4.25 -10.70
N ILE A 76 13.77 4.41 -9.38
CA ILE A 76 13.89 3.30 -8.42
C ILE A 76 12.71 3.35 -7.44
N LEU A 77 11.92 2.28 -7.39
CA LEU A 77 10.80 2.10 -6.45
C LEU A 77 11.04 0.88 -5.55
N PRO A 78 11.58 1.05 -4.35
CA PRO A 78 11.74 -0.05 -3.38
C PRO A 78 10.44 -0.25 -2.58
N LEU A 79 9.51 -1.06 -3.13
CA LEU A 79 8.19 -1.30 -2.53
C LEU A 79 8.19 -2.42 -1.49
N VAL A 80 9.32 -3.10 -1.27
CA VAL A 80 9.43 -4.18 -0.29
C VAL A 80 9.31 -3.66 1.12
N ALA A 81 8.27 -4.07 1.84
CA ALA A 81 7.99 -3.66 3.21
C ALA A 81 7.04 -4.65 3.91
N ILE A 82 7.08 -4.66 5.23
CA ILE A 82 6.06 -5.31 6.06
C ILE A 82 5.03 -4.26 6.48
N ALA A 83 3.86 -4.27 5.84
CA ALA A 83 2.79 -3.31 6.09
C ALA A 83 1.58 -3.98 6.80
N THR A 84 1.86 -4.82 7.81
CA THR A 84 0.86 -5.64 8.50
C THR A 84 0.86 -5.36 10.01
N PRO A 85 -0.20 -4.76 10.59
CA PRO A 85 -0.23 -4.32 11.98
C PRO A 85 0.08 -5.40 13.02
N SER A 86 -0.39 -6.64 12.82
CA SER A 86 -0.08 -7.74 13.74
C SER A 86 1.41 -8.09 13.76
N THR A 87 2.12 -7.92 12.65
CA THR A 87 3.56 -8.15 12.56
C THR A 87 4.35 -7.08 13.30
N TYR A 88 3.88 -5.83 13.31
CA TYR A 88 4.53 -4.75 14.06
C TYR A 88 4.62 -5.06 15.56
N VAL A 89 3.59 -5.72 16.09
CA VAL A 89 3.53 -6.10 17.51
C VAL A 89 4.29 -7.39 17.79
N LYS A 90 4.13 -8.39 16.91
CA LYS A 90 4.66 -9.75 17.14
C LYS A 90 6.13 -9.92 16.76
N GLN A 91 6.60 -9.17 15.74
CA GLN A 91 7.95 -9.30 15.16
C GLN A 91 8.55 -7.92 14.85
N PRO A 92 8.68 -7.01 15.83
CA PRO A 92 9.10 -5.63 15.59
C PRO A 92 10.50 -5.51 14.98
N LEU A 93 11.44 -6.38 15.37
CA LEU A 93 12.80 -6.36 14.81
C LEU A 93 12.81 -6.71 13.32
N ARG A 94 12.01 -7.69 12.90
CA ARG A 94 11.89 -8.05 11.49
C ARG A 94 11.32 -6.89 10.64
N VAL A 95 10.41 -6.11 11.22
CA VAL A 95 9.89 -4.89 10.55
C VAL A 95 11.02 -3.88 10.36
N PHE A 96 11.80 -3.62 11.40
CA PHE A 96 12.95 -2.71 11.31
C PHE A 96 13.99 -3.20 10.28
N GLU A 97 14.37 -4.48 10.33
CA GLU A 97 15.35 -5.09 9.42
C GLU A 97 14.92 -4.95 7.96
N LEU A 98 13.66 -5.24 7.64
CA LEU A 98 13.19 -5.18 6.26
C LEU A 98 12.87 -3.75 5.81
N ASP A 99 12.12 -2.99 6.62
CA ASP A 99 11.61 -1.68 6.19
C ASP A 99 12.67 -0.57 6.25
N PHE A 100 13.70 -0.74 7.07
CA PHE A 100 14.81 0.21 7.17
C PHE A 100 16.14 -0.37 6.67
N GLU A 101 16.68 -1.40 7.33
CA GLU A 101 18.05 -1.85 7.04
C GLU A 101 18.21 -2.41 5.63
N ALA A 102 17.26 -3.22 5.14
CA ALA A 102 17.33 -3.79 3.80
C ALA A 102 17.11 -2.74 2.69
N ASN A 103 16.34 -1.68 2.96
CA ASN A 103 16.10 -0.59 2.00
C ASN A 103 17.21 0.48 2.00
N LEU A 104 17.95 0.66 3.10
CA LEU A 104 18.99 1.68 3.21
C LEU A 104 20.10 1.54 2.14
N PRO A 105 20.63 0.35 1.80
CA PRO A 105 21.59 0.17 0.72
C PRO A 105 21.04 0.61 -0.65
N ILE A 106 19.73 0.44 -0.90
CA ILE A 106 19.07 0.85 -2.14
C ILE A 106 19.06 2.37 -2.25
N VAL A 107 18.70 3.06 -1.16
CA VAL A 107 18.73 4.54 -1.07
C VAL A 107 20.15 5.05 -1.33
N ARG A 108 21.16 4.45 -0.68
CA ARG A 108 22.59 4.80 -0.88
C ARG A 108 23.04 4.60 -2.33
N SER A 109 22.61 3.50 -2.95
CA SER A 109 22.92 3.22 -4.36
C SER A 109 22.22 4.22 -5.29
N ALA A 110 20.97 4.59 -5.03
CA ALA A 110 20.25 5.60 -5.80
C ALA A 110 20.97 6.96 -5.74
N ALA A 111 21.43 7.37 -4.55
CA ALA A 111 22.25 8.58 -4.36
C ALA A 111 23.59 8.48 -5.09
N LYS A 112 24.33 7.38 -4.92
CA LYS A 112 25.62 7.12 -5.57
C LYS A 112 25.56 7.22 -7.10
N TYR A 113 24.47 6.75 -7.70
CA TYR A 113 24.31 6.70 -9.16
C TYR A 113 23.42 7.83 -9.73
N GLY A 114 23.01 8.80 -8.91
CA GLY A 114 22.22 9.96 -9.34
C GLY A 114 20.86 9.57 -9.93
N LYS A 115 20.14 8.63 -9.29
CA LYS A 115 18.85 8.13 -9.77
C LYS A 115 17.67 8.84 -9.11
N HIS A 116 16.52 8.86 -9.78
CA HIS A 116 15.29 9.32 -9.15
C HIS A 116 14.74 8.21 -8.23
N LEU A 117 14.81 8.44 -6.93
CA LEU A 117 14.26 7.54 -5.93
C LEU A 117 12.81 7.92 -5.62
N VAL A 118 11.86 7.07 -5.96
CA VAL A 118 10.44 7.22 -5.58
C VAL A 118 10.15 6.26 -4.42
N PHE A 119 10.17 6.78 -3.20
CA PHE A 119 10.15 5.94 -2.00
C PHE A 119 8.76 5.87 -1.36
N PRO A 120 8.26 4.65 -1.07
CA PRO A 120 7.00 4.44 -0.36
C PRO A 120 7.19 4.73 1.13
N SER A 121 6.84 5.94 1.55
CA SER A 121 6.58 6.26 2.94
C SER A 121 5.19 5.71 3.33
N THR A 122 4.50 6.29 4.26
CA THR A 122 3.18 5.82 4.72
C THR A 122 2.44 6.92 5.47
N SER A 123 1.11 6.88 5.48
CA SER A 123 0.30 7.71 6.38
C SER A 123 0.54 7.41 7.87
N GLU A 124 1.13 6.26 8.20
CA GLU A 124 1.49 5.87 9.56
C GLU A 124 2.60 6.77 10.18
N VAL A 125 3.38 7.49 9.36
CA VAL A 125 4.42 8.40 9.86
C VAL A 125 3.83 9.56 10.67
N TYR A 126 2.60 9.96 10.40
CA TYR A 126 1.93 11.00 11.19
C TYR A 126 1.59 10.53 12.62
N GLY A 127 1.40 9.22 12.79
CA GLY A 127 1.14 8.62 14.09
C GLY A 127 -0.10 9.22 14.75
N MET A 128 0.08 9.79 15.93
CA MET A 128 -0.96 10.43 16.74
C MET A 128 -1.01 11.96 16.53
N CYS A 129 -0.66 12.46 15.36
CA CYS A 129 -0.80 13.86 15.01
C CYS A 129 -2.22 14.35 15.29
N HIS A 130 -2.34 15.58 15.81
CA HIS A 130 -3.61 16.18 16.24
C HIS A 130 -4.29 17.00 15.15
N ASP A 131 -3.66 17.18 13.98
CA ASP A 131 -4.22 17.95 12.88
C ASP A 131 -5.49 17.27 12.33
N GLU A 132 -6.45 18.08 11.91
CA GLU A 132 -7.67 17.57 11.26
C GLU A 132 -7.35 16.92 9.90
N GLU A 133 -6.42 17.52 9.14
CA GLU A 133 -5.87 17.00 7.91
C GLU A 133 -4.34 16.95 8.02
N PHE A 134 -3.75 15.83 7.65
CA PHE A 134 -2.32 15.62 7.70
C PHE A 134 -1.62 16.31 6.53
N ASP A 135 -0.87 17.35 6.82
CA ASP A 135 -0.08 18.12 5.86
C ASP A 135 1.30 17.45 5.68
N PRO A 136 1.73 17.14 4.44
CA PRO A 136 3.00 16.45 4.21
C PRO A 136 4.22 17.24 4.63
N GLU A 137 4.14 18.58 4.68
CA GLU A 137 5.26 19.47 4.99
C GLU A 137 5.23 20.00 6.43
N ASN A 138 4.04 20.19 7.02
CA ASN A 138 3.91 20.92 8.27
C ASN A 138 3.39 20.09 9.44
N SER A 139 2.68 18.98 9.19
CA SER A 139 2.15 18.15 10.29
C SER A 139 3.25 17.48 11.11
N GLU A 140 3.08 17.47 12.41
CA GLU A 140 3.98 16.77 13.33
C GLU A 140 3.89 15.24 13.14
N LEU A 141 5.02 14.56 13.35
CA LEU A 141 5.13 13.10 13.24
C LEU A 141 5.26 12.52 14.66
N ILE A 142 4.12 12.16 15.29
CA ILE A 142 4.03 11.81 16.69
C ILE A 142 3.84 10.30 16.85
N CYS A 143 4.86 9.60 17.38
CA CYS A 143 4.75 8.21 17.78
C CYS A 143 4.50 8.07 19.28
N GLY A 144 3.89 6.95 19.68
CA GLY A 144 3.62 6.65 21.07
C GLY A 144 4.85 6.15 21.84
N PRO A 145 4.65 5.75 23.12
CA PRO A 145 5.74 5.36 24.02
C PRO A 145 6.45 4.08 23.54
N ILE A 146 7.72 3.94 23.97
CA ILE A 146 8.62 2.85 23.54
C ILE A 146 8.05 1.44 23.79
N ASN A 147 7.30 1.27 24.88
CA ASN A 147 6.66 -0.01 25.22
C ASN A 147 5.42 -0.35 24.35
N LYS A 148 5.17 0.42 23.28
CA LYS A 148 4.15 0.14 22.27
C LYS A 148 4.83 -0.28 20.96
N PRO A 149 5.14 -1.57 20.77
CA PRO A 149 5.95 -2.05 19.63
C PRO A 149 5.34 -1.77 18.26
N ARG A 150 4.03 -1.53 18.17
CA ARG A 150 3.40 -1.15 16.89
C ARG A 150 4.03 0.06 16.21
N TRP A 151 4.67 0.95 16.96
CA TRP A 151 5.28 2.16 16.43
C TRP A 151 6.60 1.91 15.68
N ILE A 152 7.14 0.68 15.73
CA ILE A 152 8.37 0.34 15.02
C ILE A 152 8.27 0.62 13.52
N TYR A 153 7.13 0.30 12.90
CA TYR A 153 6.89 0.56 11.47
C TYR A 153 6.90 2.07 11.16
N SER A 154 6.12 2.85 11.91
CA SER A 154 6.08 4.31 11.76
C SER A 154 7.46 4.92 11.93
N ASN A 155 8.20 4.51 12.98
CA ASN A 155 9.55 5.02 13.25
C ASN A 155 10.56 4.60 12.17
N ALA A 156 10.52 3.36 11.68
CA ALA A 156 11.39 2.91 10.58
C ALA A 156 11.15 3.75 9.32
N LYS A 157 9.89 4.02 8.97
CA LYS A 157 9.53 4.86 7.83
C LYS A 157 9.88 6.34 8.07
N GLN A 158 9.63 6.90 9.25
CA GLN A 158 10.05 8.27 9.59
C GLN A 158 11.56 8.44 9.51
N LEU A 159 12.33 7.47 10.02
CA LEU A 159 13.80 7.53 9.96
C LEU A 159 14.27 7.45 8.50
N MET A 160 13.67 6.59 7.68
CA MET A 160 14.01 6.49 6.27
C MET A 160 13.66 7.77 5.50
N ASP A 161 12.49 8.37 5.75
CA ASP A 161 12.11 9.67 5.16
C ASP A 161 13.18 10.73 5.45
N ARG A 162 13.69 10.81 6.70
CA ARG A 162 14.73 11.76 7.11
C ARG A 162 16.08 11.46 6.47
N VAL A 163 16.45 10.18 6.34
CA VAL A 163 17.68 9.77 5.66
C VAL A 163 17.63 10.13 4.17
N ILE A 164 16.50 9.89 3.50
CA ILE A 164 16.32 10.26 2.09
C ILE A 164 16.35 11.78 1.94
N TRP A 165 15.71 12.52 2.82
CA TRP A 165 15.79 13.98 2.85
C TRP A 165 17.22 14.48 3.00
N GLY A 166 18.00 13.87 3.92
CA GLY A 166 19.42 14.19 4.09
C GLY A 166 20.22 13.97 2.81
N TYR A 167 20.03 12.84 2.13
CA TYR A 167 20.63 12.60 0.80
C TYR A 167 20.13 13.59 -0.26
N GLY A 168 18.89 14.04 -0.15
CA GLY A 168 18.34 15.10 -1.01
C GLY A 168 19.10 16.41 -0.88
N MET A 169 19.49 16.79 0.35
CA MET A 169 20.34 17.97 0.59
C MET A 169 21.73 17.82 -0.03
N GLU A 170 22.18 16.58 -0.25
CA GLU A 170 23.44 16.25 -0.93
C GLU A 170 23.28 15.99 -2.45
N GLY A 171 22.07 16.20 -2.99
CA GLY A 171 21.80 16.13 -4.43
C GLY A 171 21.08 14.87 -4.93
N LEU A 172 20.60 13.97 -4.05
CA LEU A 172 19.73 12.88 -4.48
C LEU A 172 18.42 13.44 -5.01
N ASN A 173 18.06 13.08 -6.25
CA ASN A 173 16.69 13.29 -6.74
C ASN A 173 15.76 12.27 -6.11
N PHE A 174 14.77 12.73 -5.32
CA PHE A 174 13.82 11.85 -4.66
C PHE A 174 12.40 12.38 -4.68
N THR A 175 11.45 11.48 -4.50
CA THR A 175 10.05 11.77 -4.14
C THR A 175 9.64 10.81 -3.04
N LEU A 176 9.10 11.32 -1.93
CA LEU A 176 8.43 10.52 -0.91
C LEU A 176 6.92 10.52 -1.21
N PHE A 177 6.31 9.35 -1.31
CA PHE A 177 4.86 9.28 -1.38
C PHE A 177 4.29 8.56 -0.16
N ARG A 178 3.19 9.08 0.38
CA ARG A 178 2.49 8.57 1.57
C ARG A 178 1.12 8.06 1.17
N PRO A 179 0.95 6.75 0.92
CA PRO A 179 -0.35 6.17 0.61
C PRO A 179 -1.29 6.22 1.82
N PHE A 180 -2.56 6.57 1.58
CA PHE A 180 -3.64 6.58 2.57
C PHE A 180 -4.62 5.46 2.26
N ASN A 181 -4.49 4.33 2.97
CA ASN A 181 -5.37 3.16 2.93
C ASN A 181 -5.81 2.78 1.50
N TRP A 182 -4.84 2.50 0.64
CA TRP A 182 -5.14 2.07 -0.72
C TRP A 182 -5.84 0.73 -0.73
N ILE A 183 -6.95 0.65 -1.47
CA ILE A 183 -7.82 -0.51 -1.59
C ILE A 183 -8.03 -0.89 -3.06
N GLY A 184 -8.24 -2.16 -3.32
CA GLY A 184 -8.44 -2.71 -4.66
C GLY A 184 -8.38 -4.22 -4.65
N ALA A 185 -8.70 -4.84 -5.77
CA ALA A 185 -8.54 -6.27 -5.94
C ALA A 185 -7.06 -6.68 -5.84
N GLY A 186 -6.78 -7.81 -5.22
CA GLY A 186 -5.41 -8.29 -5.02
C GLY A 186 -4.66 -7.62 -3.86
N LEU A 187 -5.34 -6.83 -3.01
CA LEU A 187 -4.72 -6.21 -1.83
C LEU A 187 -4.14 -7.28 -0.89
N ASP A 188 -4.97 -8.27 -0.53
CA ASP A 188 -4.57 -9.48 0.19
C ASP A 188 -5.30 -10.69 -0.44
N SER A 189 -4.93 -11.93 -0.07
CA SER A 189 -5.62 -13.13 -0.53
C SER A 189 -7.02 -13.23 0.09
N ILE A 190 -8.03 -13.49 -0.73
CA ILE A 190 -9.38 -13.83 -0.26
C ILE A 190 -9.54 -15.31 0.07
N HIS A 191 -8.64 -16.17 -0.44
CA HIS A 191 -8.65 -17.62 -0.21
C HIS A 191 -8.13 -17.99 1.18
N THR A 192 -7.19 -17.22 1.70
CA THR A 192 -6.58 -17.43 3.01
C THR A 192 -6.52 -16.13 3.83
N PRO A 193 -7.67 -15.48 4.08
CA PRO A 193 -7.67 -14.28 4.90
C PRO A 193 -7.25 -14.64 6.32
N LYS A 194 -6.26 -13.92 6.85
CA LYS A 194 -5.77 -14.14 8.21
C LYS A 194 -6.29 -13.03 9.10
N GLU A 195 -7.03 -13.39 10.12
CA GLU A 195 -7.49 -12.44 11.14
C GLU A 195 -6.31 -11.66 11.74
N GLY A 196 -6.44 -10.34 11.82
CA GLY A 196 -5.37 -9.44 12.28
C GLY A 196 -4.19 -9.25 11.32
N SER A 197 -4.14 -9.98 10.19
CA SER A 197 -3.07 -9.86 9.20
C SER A 197 -3.55 -9.25 7.89
N SER A 198 -4.73 -9.66 7.40
CA SER A 198 -5.34 -9.05 6.22
C SER A 198 -5.87 -7.66 6.53
N ARG A 199 -5.80 -6.77 5.55
CA ARG A 199 -6.34 -5.41 5.69
C ARG A 199 -7.86 -5.43 5.71
N VAL A 200 -8.46 -4.48 6.39
CA VAL A 200 -9.89 -4.49 6.76
C VAL A 200 -10.86 -4.79 5.62
N VAL A 201 -10.65 -4.21 4.42
CA VAL A 201 -11.53 -4.45 3.26
C VAL A 201 -11.49 -5.91 2.83
N THR A 202 -10.30 -6.49 2.67
CA THR A 202 -10.15 -7.89 2.27
C THR A 202 -10.65 -8.84 3.35
N GLN A 203 -10.44 -8.51 4.63
CA GLN A 203 -10.91 -9.30 5.74
C GLN A 203 -12.46 -9.34 5.79
N PHE A 204 -13.11 -8.18 5.71
CA PHE A 204 -14.56 -8.12 5.69
C PHE A 204 -15.15 -8.83 4.47
N PHE A 205 -14.51 -8.65 3.31
CA PHE A 205 -14.87 -9.36 2.10
C PHE A 205 -14.82 -10.88 2.29
N GLY A 206 -13.73 -11.40 2.84
CA GLY A 206 -13.59 -12.83 3.15
C GLY A 206 -14.65 -13.34 4.13
N HIS A 207 -14.96 -12.57 5.18
CA HIS A 207 -16.03 -12.92 6.13
C HIS A 207 -17.41 -12.96 5.44
N ILE A 208 -17.70 -12.01 4.55
CA ILE A 208 -18.94 -12.00 3.76
C ILE A 208 -19.02 -13.24 2.86
N VAL A 209 -17.96 -13.58 2.15
CA VAL A 209 -17.91 -14.78 1.28
C VAL A 209 -18.20 -16.04 2.05
N ARG A 210 -17.69 -16.16 3.29
CA ARG A 210 -17.84 -17.33 4.13
C ARG A 210 -19.04 -17.32 5.10
N GLY A 211 -19.78 -16.21 5.18
CA GLY A 211 -20.86 -16.05 6.16
C GLY A 211 -20.37 -15.98 7.61
N GLU A 212 -19.13 -15.57 7.84
CA GLU A 212 -18.50 -15.43 9.14
C GLU A 212 -18.78 -14.05 9.77
N ASN A 213 -18.73 -13.95 11.09
CA ASN A 213 -18.97 -12.70 11.78
C ASN A 213 -17.85 -11.67 11.51
N ILE A 214 -18.25 -10.40 11.31
CA ILE A 214 -17.33 -9.27 11.21
C ILE A 214 -17.05 -8.73 12.60
N SER A 215 -15.78 -8.76 13.01
CA SER A 215 -15.33 -8.22 14.29
C SER A 215 -14.93 -6.75 14.15
N LEU A 216 -15.64 -5.85 14.85
CA LEU A 216 -15.29 -4.43 14.96
C LEU A 216 -14.42 -4.19 16.19
N VAL A 217 -13.18 -3.78 15.95
CA VAL A 217 -12.25 -3.44 17.02
C VAL A 217 -12.68 -2.12 17.68
N ASP A 218 -12.84 -2.13 19.00
CA ASP A 218 -13.26 -0.99 19.81
C ASP A 218 -14.51 -0.27 19.22
N GLY A 219 -15.48 -1.06 18.75
CA GLY A 219 -16.72 -0.57 18.16
C GLY A 219 -16.62 -0.04 16.72
N GLY A 220 -15.43 0.01 16.13
CA GLY A 220 -15.22 0.42 14.74
C GLY A 220 -15.44 1.90 14.45
N ALA A 221 -15.34 2.77 15.45
CA ALA A 221 -15.55 4.23 15.31
C ALA A 221 -14.38 4.95 14.60
N GLN A 222 -13.18 4.35 14.61
CA GLN A 222 -12.00 4.92 13.96
C GLN A 222 -12.22 5.10 12.46
N LYS A 223 -11.83 6.27 11.94
CA LYS A 223 -12.02 6.64 10.53
C LYS A 223 -10.76 6.46 9.71
N ARG A 224 -10.93 6.13 8.45
CA ARG A 224 -9.85 6.03 7.45
C ARG A 224 -10.28 6.64 6.13
N ALA A 225 -9.39 7.43 5.54
CA ALA A 225 -9.54 7.89 4.16
C ALA A 225 -9.09 6.77 3.22
N PHE A 226 -10.03 6.12 2.55
CA PHE A 226 -9.75 5.03 1.60
C PHE A 226 -9.50 5.59 0.21
N THR A 227 -8.52 5.02 -0.49
CA THR A 227 -8.15 5.42 -1.84
C THR A 227 -8.19 4.22 -2.76
N TYR A 228 -8.90 4.32 -3.88
CA TYR A 228 -8.90 3.24 -4.85
C TYR A 228 -7.54 3.13 -5.54
N ILE A 229 -7.10 1.91 -5.80
CA ILE A 229 -5.75 1.63 -6.30
C ILE A 229 -5.44 2.39 -7.60
N ASP A 230 -6.39 2.52 -8.53
CA ASP A 230 -6.16 3.19 -9.80
C ASP A 230 -5.86 4.68 -9.65
N ASP A 231 -6.52 5.36 -8.69
CA ASP A 231 -6.20 6.76 -8.37
C ASP A 231 -4.76 6.88 -7.83
N GLY A 232 -4.35 5.94 -6.96
CA GLY A 232 -3.00 5.89 -6.43
C GLY A 232 -1.95 5.64 -7.51
N ILE A 233 -2.23 4.70 -8.42
CA ILE A 233 -1.34 4.37 -9.54
C ILE A 233 -1.22 5.54 -10.52
N ASP A 234 -2.32 6.27 -10.79
CA ASP A 234 -2.25 7.46 -11.65
C ASP A 234 -1.31 8.53 -11.06
N ALA A 235 -1.37 8.76 -9.74
CA ALA A 235 -0.43 9.64 -9.06
C ALA A 235 1.03 9.16 -9.22
N LEU A 236 1.29 7.85 -9.04
CA LEU A 236 2.62 7.28 -9.21
C LEU A 236 3.15 7.41 -10.64
N ILE A 237 2.33 7.22 -11.66
CA ILE A 237 2.73 7.44 -13.07
C ILE A 237 3.19 8.88 -13.27
N ARG A 238 2.49 9.87 -12.70
CA ARG A 238 2.86 11.29 -12.79
C ARG A 238 4.17 11.59 -12.05
N ILE A 239 4.36 11.02 -10.86
CA ILE A 239 5.60 11.11 -10.09
C ILE A 239 6.78 10.49 -10.87
N ILE A 240 6.61 9.31 -11.45
CA ILE A 240 7.64 8.63 -12.25
C ILE A 240 7.94 9.40 -13.54
N ALA A 241 6.91 9.95 -14.19
CA ALA A 241 7.10 10.80 -15.36
C ALA A 241 7.94 12.02 -15.01
N ASN A 242 7.71 12.61 -13.86
CA ASN A 242 8.41 13.77 -13.29
C ASN A 242 8.62 14.87 -14.33
N LYS A 243 7.51 15.28 -14.97
CA LYS A 243 7.54 16.27 -16.01
C LYS A 243 8.09 17.59 -15.45
N ASP A 244 9.06 18.16 -16.13
CA ASP A 244 9.71 19.42 -15.75
C ASP A 244 10.33 19.40 -14.34
N GLY A 245 10.59 18.22 -13.77
CA GLY A 245 11.17 18.04 -12.44
C GLY A 245 10.22 18.32 -11.27
N VAL A 246 8.92 18.42 -11.50
CA VAL A 246 7.92 18.87 -10.51
C VAL A 246 7.86 18.00 -9.26
N ALA A 247 8.15 16.70 -9.39
CA ALA A 247 8.14 15.76 -8.27
C ALA A 247 9.50 15.64 -7.53
N SER A 248 10.55 16.33 -8.01
CA SER A 248 11.88 16.26 -7.41
C SER A 248 11.96 16.97 -6.06
N GLY A 249 12.44 16.27 -5.03
CA GLY A 249 12.57 16.80 -3.67
C GLY A 249 11.22 16.99 -2.95
N LYS A 250 10.18 16.26 -3.34
CA LYS A 250 8.81 16.46 -2.86
C LYS A 250 8.32 15.33 -1.96
N ILE A 251 7.34 15.68 -1.13
CA ILE A 251 6.57 14.74 -0.29
C ILE A 251 5.10 14.87 -0.68
N TYR A 252 4.47 13.77 -1.10
CA TYR A 252 3.08 13.75 -1.50
C TYR A 252 2.24 12.80 -0.66
N ASN A 253 1.16 13.31 -0.09
CA ASN A 253 0.07 12.46 0.39
C ASN A 253 -0.76 12.02 -0.81
N ILE A 254 -0.91 10.71 -0.99
CA ILE A 254 -1.75 10.16 -2.05
C ILE A 254 -2.93 9.46 -1.39
N GLY A 255 -4.06 10.16 -1.37
CA GLY A 255 -5.25 9.75 -0.66
C GLY A 255 -6.51 10.43 -1.18
N ASN A 256 -7.67 9.91 -0.79
CA ASN A 256 -8.96 10.52 -1.09
C ASN A 256 -9.62 11.00 0.21
N PRO A 257 -9.54 12.29 0.55
CA PRO A 257 -10.12 12.84 1.78
C PRO A 257 -11.65 12.74 1.82
N THR A 258 -12.32 12.64 0.66
CA THR A 258 -13.78 12.51 0.60
C THR A 258 -14.26 11.11 0.91
N ASN A 259 -13.40 10.09 0.81
CA ASN A 259 -13.69 8.70 1.19
C ASN A 259 -13.32 8.39 2.65
N ASN A 260 -13.58 9.31 3.56
CA ASN A 260 -13.27 9.16 4.98
C ASN A 260 -14.44 8.53 5.75
N TYR A 261 -14.38 7.23 5.96
CA TYR A 261 -15.43 6.43 6.60
C TYR A 261 -14.93 5.73 7.87
N SER A 262 -15.83 5.53 8.83
CA SER A 262 -15.54 4.66 9.96
C SER A 262 -15.46 3.19 9.52
N ILE A 263 -14.76 2.37 10.29
CA ILE A 263 -14.71 0.93 10.01
C ILE A 263 -16.10 0.29 10.14
N ARG A 264 -16.97 0.82 11.00
CA ARG A 264 -18.38 0.42 11.13
C ARG A 264 -19.17 0.78 9.86
N ASP A 265 -19.03 2.00 9.33
CA ASP A 265 -19.68 2.40 8.08
C ASP A 265 -19.22 1.53 6.92
N LEU A 266 -17.93 1.24 6.82
CA LEU A 266 -17.37 0.34 5.82
C LEU A 266 -18.03 -1.04 5.87
N ALA A 267 -18.18 -1.63 7.06
CA ALA A 267 -18.83 -2.93 7.21
C ALA A 267 -20.29 -2.87 6.71
N GLY A 268 -21.02 -1.83 7.07
CA GLY A 268 -22.40 -1.61 6.61
C GLY A 268 -22.52 -1.48 5.09
N MET A 269 -21.65 -0.65 4.49
CA MET A 269 -21.59 -0.46 3.03
C MET A 269 -21.30 -1.78 2.30
N MET A 270 -20.34 -2.56 2.79
CA MET A 270 -19.97 -3.84 2.18
C MET A 270 -21.09 -4.88 2.29
N LEU A 271 -21.80 -4.97 3.43
CA LEU A 271 -22.94 -5.88 3.60
C LEU A 271 -24.10 -5.48 2.70
N THR A 272 -24.39 -4.18 2.60
CA THR A 272 -25.44 -3.67 1.70
C THR A 272 -25.13 -4.01 0.26
N LEU A 273 -23.92 -3.76 -0.18
CA LEU A 273 -23.48 -4.05 -1.55
C LEU A 273 -23.48 -5.56 -1.83
N ALA A 274 -23.00 -6.38 -0.90
CA ALA A 274 -22.99 -7.84 -1.05
C ALA A 274 -24.38 -8.44 -1.27
N ALA A 275 -25.43 -7.83 -0.69
CA ALA A 275 -26.80 -8.27 -0.87
C ALA A 275 -27.33 -8.05 -2.31
N GLU A 276 -26.71 -7.16 -3.09
CA GLU A 276 -27.06 -6.91 -4.49
C GLU A 276 -26.51 -8.00 -5.44
N TYR A 277 -25.55 -8.81 -4.99
CA TYR A 277 -24.89 -9.83 -5.82
C TYR A 277 -25.33 -11.24 -5.42
N PRO A 278 -25.83 -12.06 -6.35
CA PRO A 278 -26.22 -13.44 -6.04
C PRO A 278 -25.09 -14.27 -5.42
N GLU A 279 -23.85 -14.03 -5.82
CA GLU A 279 -22.66 -14.77 -5.36
C GLU A 279 -22.35 -14.53 -3.87
N TYR A 280 -22.69 -13.35 -3.35
CA TYR A 280 -22.38 -12.93 -1.98
C TYR A 280 -23.59 -12.88 -1.05
N ALA A 281 -24.81 -12.77 -1.60
CA ALA A 281 -26.03 -12.47 -0.83
C ALA A 281 -26.30 -13.46 0.31
N ASP A 282 -26.06 -14.74 0.11
CA ASP A 282 -26.31 -15.77 1.15
C ASP A 282 -25.30 -15.68 2.29
N GLY A 283 -24.03 -15.43 1.98
CA GLY A 283 -23.01 -15.16 3.00
C GLY A 283 -23.34 -13.90 3.80
N ALA A 284 -23.70 -12.81 3.11
CA ALA A 284 -24.03 -11.53 3.75
C ALA A 284 -25.19 -11.64 4.74
N LYS A 285 -26.22 -12.49 4.47
CA LYS A 285 -27.35 -12.73 5.38
C LYS A 285 -26.92 -13.42 6.69
N GLN A 286 -25.85 -14.20 6.68
CA GLN A 286 -25.35 -14.94 7.84
C GLN A 286 -24.43 -14.10 8.72
N VAL A 287 -23.80 -13.09 8.16
CA VAL A 287 -22.83 -12.24 8.87
C VAL A 287 -23.49 -11.44 9.98
N LYS A 288 -22.92 -11.51 11.17
CA LYS A 288 -23.25 -10.61 12.29
C LYS A 288 -22.06 -9.73 12.59
N ILE A 289 -22.33 -8.48 12.93
CA ILE A 289 -21.32 -7.56 13.43
C ILE A 289 -21.18 -7.80 14.93
N VAL A 290 -19.96 -8.14 15.37
CA VAL A 290 -19.61 -8.35 16.78
C VAL A 290 -18.51 -7.37 17.19
N GLU A 291 -18.40 -7.06 18.48
CA GLU A 291 -17.37 -6.13 18.97
C GLU A 291 -16.25 -6.91 19.66
N THR A 292 -15.03 -6.43 19.49
CA THR A 292 -13.82 -6.94 20.14
C THR A 292 -12.94 -5.78 20.59
N THR A 293 -11.99 -6.05 21.50
CA THR A 293 -11.04 -5.03 21.94
C THR A 293 -9.76 -5.09 21.09
N SER A 294 -9.09 -3.95 20.94
CA SER A 294 -7.80 -3.87 20.24
C SER A 294 -6.73 -4.77 20.86
N GLY A 295 -6.74 -4.92 22.19
CA GLY A 295 -5.83 -5.82 22.90
C GLY A 295 -6.06 -7.29 22.60
N ALA A 296 -7.33 -7.73 22.46
CA ALA A 296 -7.68 -9.10 22.10
C ALA A 296 -7.35 -9.39 20.63
N TYR A 297 -7.55 -8.42 19.74
CA TYR A 297 -7.44 -8.58 18.30
C TYR A 297 -5.97 -8.49 17.79
N TYR A 298 -5.24 -7.44 18.17
CA TYR A 298 -3.87 -7.18 17.69
C TYR A 298 -2.80 -7.61 18.71
N GLY A 299 -3.16 -7.80 19.96
CA GLY A 299 -2.25 -8.08 21.06
C GLY A 299 -1.95 -6.88 21.94
N ALA A 300 -1.36 -7.15 23.12
CA ALA A 300 -0.96 -6.12 24.06
C ALA A 300 0.10 -5.19 23.41
N GLY A 301 -0.10 -3.88 23.52
CA GLY A 301 0.83 -2.90 22.96
C GLY A 301 0.38 -2.27 21.64
N TYR A 302 -0.75 -2.71 21.06
CA TYR A 302 -1.39 -1.98 19.96
C TYR A 302 -2.01 -0.66 20.45
N GLN A 303 -1.89 0.36 19.62
CA GLN A 303 -2.49 1.67 19.84
C GLN A 303 -2.96 2.19 18.49
N ASP A 304 -4.23 2.60 18.38
CA ASP A 304 -4.79 3.06 17.10
C ASP A 304 -4.88 4.58 17.02
N VAL A 305 -4.92 5.06 15.78
CA VAL A 305 -5.13 6.46 15.43
C VAL A 305 -6.59 6.63 15.04
N GLN A 306 -7.28 7.59 15.66
CA GLN A 306 -8.74 7.74 15.53
C GLN A 306 -9.16 8.29 14.16
N ASN A 307 -8.40 9.22 13.59
CA ASN A 307 -8.71 9.83 12.30
C ASN A 307 -7.43 10.04 11.48
N ARG A 308 -7.51 9.79 10.17
CA ARG A 308 -6.40 9.99 9.24
C ARG A 308 -6.94 10.53 7.93
N VAL A 309 -6.94 11.85 7.80
CA VAL A 309 -7.36 12.54 6.57
C VAL A 309 -6.13 13.16 5.91
N PRO A 310 -5.86 12.86 4.63
CA PRO A 310 -4.75 13.49 3.93
C PRO A 310 -5.10 14.90 3.48
N LYS A 311 -4.22 15.87 3.71
CA LYS A 311 -4.17 17.09 2.91
C LYS A 311 -3.44 16.76 1.61
N ILE A 312 -4.10 16.98 0.48
CA ILE A 312 -3.61 16.61 -0.85
C ILE A 312 -3.44 17.82 -1.80
N THR A 313 -3.52 19.04 -1.28
CA THR A 313 -3.49 20.27 -2.09
C THR A 313 -2.26 20.31 -2.98
N ASN A 314 -1.05 20.12 -2.41
CA ASN A 314 0.19 20.12 -3.18
C ASN A 314 0.24 18.99 -4.21
N THR A 315 -0.27 17.81 -3.86
CA THR A 315 -0.35 16.67 -4.80
C THR A 315 -1.23 17.01 -6.01
N CYS A 316 -2.39 17.62 -5.77
CA CYS A 316 -3.31 18.02 -6.82
C CYS A 316 -2.72 19.12 -7.73
N GLU A 317 -2.18 20.16 -7.13
CA GLU A 317 -1.68 21.32 -7.85
C GLU A 317 -0.42 21.02 -8.65
N GLU A 318 0.56 20.37 -8.03
CA GLU A 318 1.86 20.11 -8.64
C GLU A 318 1.82 18.97 -9.66
N LEU A 319 1.11 17.87 -9.36
CA LEU A 319 1.02 16.74 -10.27
C LEU A 319 -0.14 16.86 -11.27
N GLY A 320 -1.03 17.84 -11.13
CA GLY A 320 -2.28 17.93 -11.92
C GLY A 320 -3.16 16.67 -11.70
N TRP A 321 -3.16 16.13 -10.49
CA TRP A 321 -3.84 14.89 -10.12
C TRP A 321 -4.95 15.17 -9.10
N ALA A 322 -6.01 14.38 -9.15
CA ALA A 322 -7.02 14.32 -8.10
C ALA A 322 -7.61 12.91 -8.04
N PRO A 323 -8.00 12.41 -6.85
CA PRO A 323 -8.71 11.14 -6.75
C PRO A 323 -10.11 11.29 -7.35
N THR A 324 -10.53 10.33 -8.16
CA THR A 324 -11.79 10.36 -8.91
C THR A 324 -12.78 9.28 -8.48
N THR A 325 -12.30 8.22 -7.83
CA THR A 325 -13.10 7.06 -7.49
C THR A 325 -13.70 7.21 -6.09
N ASN A 326 -15.02 7.29 -6.00
CA ASN A 326 -15.73 7.32 -4.71
C ASN A 326 -15.74 5.94 -4.04
N MET A 327 -16.16 5.88 -2.78
CA MET A 327 -16.12 4.63 -2.00
C MET A 327 -17.06 3.56 -2.53
N ALA A 328 -18.25 3.93 -3.01
CA ALA A 328 -19.22 2.99 -3.54
C ALA A 328 -18.69 2.31 -4.80
N ASP A 329 -18.11 3.07 -5.73
CA ASP A 329 -17.49 2.54 -6.94
C ASP A 329 -16.24 1.71 -6.61
N SER A 330 -15.43 2.13 -5.63
CA SER A 330 -14.27 1.37 -5.16
C SER A 330 -14.66 -0.02 -4.67
N LEU A 331 -15.71 -0.10 -3.84
CA LEU A 331 -16.21 -1.38 -3.33
C LEU A 331 -16.83 -2.22 -4.45
N ARG A 332 -17.62 -1.61 -5.35
CA ARG A 332 -18.21 -2.31 -6.48
C ARG A 332 -17.15 -2.94 -7.37
N ASN A 333 -16.11 -2.20 -7.71
CA ASN A 333 -14.97 -2.72 -8.49
C ASN A 333 -14.27 -3.91 -7.81
N ILE A 334 -14.14 -3.88 -6.48
CA ILE A 334 -13.55 -4.99 -5.72
C ILE A 334 -14.48 -6.21 -5.75
N PHE A 335 -15.79 -6.04 -5.53
CA PHE A 335 -16.76 -7.14 -5.57
C PHE A 335 -16.83 -7.78 -6.97
N ASP A 336 -16.87 -6.96 -8.03
CA ASP A 336 -16.88 -7.44 -9.41
C ASP A 336 -15.62 -8.24 -9.76
N ALA A 337 -14.44 -7.78 -9.33
CA ALA A 337 -13.17 -8.45 -9.60
C ALA A 337 -13.07 -9.86 -8.97
N TYR A 338 -13.72 -10.08 -7.84
CA TYR A 338 -13.67 -11.36 -7.13
C TYR A 338 -14.84 -12.31 -7.42
N ARG A 339 -15.84 -11.92 -8.23
CA ARG A 339 -17.04 -12.75 -8.49
C ARG A 339 -16.72 -14.17 -8.94
N SER A 340 -15.80 -14.33 -9.87
CA SER A 340 -15.41 -15.65 -10.39
C SER A 340 -14.66 -16.52 -9.39
N GLN A 341 -14.09 -15.93 -8.33
CA GLN A 341 -13.25 -16.62 -7.35
C GLN A 341 -14.03 -17.03 -6.08
N VAL A 342 -15.29 -16.62 -5.96
CA VAL A 342 -16.11 -16.88 -4.75
C VAL A 342 -16.33 -18.37 -4.49
N ALA A 343 -16.60 -19.16 -5.54
CA ALA A 343 -16.81 -20.60 -5.42
C ALA A 343 -15.56 -21.32 -4.90
N GLU A 344 -14.39 -20.96 -5.44
CA GLU A 344 -13.10 -21.51 -4.99
C GLU A 344 -12.77 -21.07 -3.56
N ALA A 345 -12.98 -19.78 -3.24
CA ALA A 345 -12.74 -19.28 -1.88
C ALA A 345 -13.63 -19.95 -0.82
N LYS A 346 -14.84 -20.38 -1.20
CA LYS A 346 -15.73 -21.19 -0.33
C LYS A 346 -15.27 -22.63 -0.20
N ALA A 347 -14.81 -23.25 -1.28
CA ALA A 347 -14.38 -24.66 -1.28
C ALA A 347 -13.10 -24.93 -0.47
N LEU A 348 -12.26 -23.94 -0.25
CA LEU A 348 -11.05 -24.04 0.60
C LEU A 348 -11.37 -24.03 2.11
N MET A 349 -12.65 -24.00 2.49
CA MET A 349 -13.11 -24.04 3.89
C MET A 349 -13.49 -25.45 4.37
N ASP A 350 -13.74 -26.37 3.45
CA ASP A 350 -14.06 -27.78 3.71
C ASP A 350 -12.75 -28.63 3.79
#